data_e39f7de13b7dc1ca99d681ff5ba2a245
#
_entry.id   e39f7de13b7dc1ca99d681ff5ba2a245
#
_cell.length_a   1.000
_cell.length_b   1.000
_cell.length_c   1.000
_cell.angle_alpha   90.00
_cell.angle_beta   90.00
_cell.angle_gamma   90.00
#
_symmetry.space_group_name_H-M   'P 1'
#
loop_
_entity.id
_entity.type
_entity.pdbx_description
1 polymer ?
#
loop_
_entity_poly.entity_id
_entity_poly.type
_entity_poly.pdbx_seq_one_letter_code
_entity_poly.pdbx_strand_id
1 'polypeptide(L)'
;VAPYVILTDFGSKMAGSLTVNNDTLNGLPEDLKDVILETGAGYTEAEAKLTAEKYASDLEGLKEAGATIIQLSDAEKERWVEVIPNVVQSAVDEFNEAGYQTIEIYKAYWEELGKNGYDMVIDWELQ
;
A
#
# COMPACT_ATOMS: atom_id res chain seq x y z
N VAL A 1 12.47 13.21 20.65
CA VAL A 1 11.60 13.51 19.51
C VAL A 1 12.51 13.91 18.36
N ALA A 2 12.32 13.38 17.16
CA ALA A 2 13.09 13.74 15.98
C ALA A 2 12.71 15.16 15.53
N PRO A 3 13.68 16.08 15.37
CA PRO A 3 13.38 17.46 14.99
C PRO A 3 13.11 17.60 13.49
N TYR A 4 13.36 16.57 12.71
CA TYR A 4 13.15 16.56 11.25
C TYR A 4 12.32 15.36 10.83
N VAL A 5 11.39 15.57 9.92
CA VAL A 5 10.57 14.54 9.28
C VAL A 5 10.68 14.70 7.77
N ILE A 6 11.08 13.65 7.07
CA ILE A 6 11.20 13.65 5.62
C ILE A 6 10.02 12.86 5.04
N LEU A 7 9.23 13.50 4.20
CA LEU A 7 8.17 12.87 3.44
C LEU A 7 8.75 12.37 2.12
N THR A 8 8.85 11.06 2.00
CA THR A 8 9.50 10.40 0.86
C THR A 8 8.52 10.04 -0.24
N ASP A 9 7.24 9.85 0.10
CA ASP A 9 6.16 9.39 -0.79
C ASP A 9 6.46 8.06 -1.52
N PHE A 10 7.28 7.22 -0.92
CA PHE A 10 7.56 5.87 -1.47
C PHE A 10 6.45 4.85 -1.18
N GLY A 11 5.30 5.33 -0.78
CA GLY A 11 4.16 4.51 -0.44
C GLY A 11 4.13 4.09 1.02
N SER A 12 3.18 3.26 1.37
CA SER A 12 2.98 2.73 2.71
C SER A 12 3.46 1.28 2.78
N LYS A 13 4.16 0.96 3.85
CA LYS A 13 4.43 -0.42 4.19
C LYS A 13 3.20 -1.00 4.86
N MET A 14 2.65 -2.00 4.24
CA MET A 14 1.62 -2.93 4.70
C MET A 14 0.63 -2.42 5.75
N ALA A 15 -0.60 -2.31 5.35
CA ALA A 15 -1.74 -2.35 6.25
C ALA A 15 -1.88 -3.74 6.92
N GLY A 16 -2.50 -3.78 8.07
CA GLY A 16 -2.93 -5.04 8.67
C GLY A 16 -3.99 -5.71 7.80
N SER A 17 -4.13 -7.03 7.93
CA SER A 17 -5.22 -7.77 7.31
C SER A 17 -6.04 -8.49 8.37
N LEU A 18 -7.36 -8.50 8.17
CA LEU A 18 -8.26 -9.38 8.90
C LEU A 18 -8.47 -10.64 8.06
N THR A 19 -8.11 -11.77 8.62
CA THR A 19 -8.28 -13.06 7.94
C THR A 19 -9.14 -13.99 8.78
N VAL A 20 -9.96 -14.78 8.10
CA VAL A 20 -10.76 -15.83 8.73
C VAL A 20 -10.46 -17.15 8.04
N ASN A 21 -10.39 -18.23 8.82
CA ASN A 21 -10.23 -19.56 8.26
C ASN A 21 -11.49 -19.95 7.48
N ASN A 22 -11.31 -20.45 6.24
CA ASN A 22 -12.42 -20.78 5.36
C ASN A 22 -13.34 -21.87 5.91
N ASP A 23 -12.80 -22.89 6.57
CA ASP A 23 -13.61 -23.98 7.15
C ASP A 23 -14.46 -23.45 8.31
N THR A 24 -13.89 -22.55 9.13
CA THR A 24 -14.62 -21.87 10.20
C THR A 24 -15.74 -20.99 9.63
N LEU A 25 -15.45 -20.17 8.62
CA LEU A 25 -16.42 -19.29 7.98
C LEU A 25 -17.56 -20.10 7.33
N ASN A 26 -17.21 -21.16 6.61
CA ASN A 26 -18.19 -22.02 5.92
C ASN A 26 -18.99 -22.90 6.87
N GLY A 27 -18.51 -23.12 8.10
CA GLY A 27 -19.23 -23.83 9.16
C GLY A 27 -20.25 -22.98 9.91
N LEU A 28 -20.29 -21.67 9.67
CA LEU A 28 -21.26 -20.77 10.30
C LEU A 28 -22.61 -20.81 9.59
N PRO A 29 -23.72 -20.51 10.32
CA PRO A 29 -25.00 -20.14 9.71
C PRO A 29 -24.81 -19.00 8.71
N GLU A 30 -25.59 -18.99 7.60
CA GLU A 30 -25.41 -18.03 6.51
C GLU A 30 -25.56 -16.58 6.97
N ASP A 31 -26.51 -16.30 7.86
CA ASP A 31 -26.72 -14.98 8.43
C ASP A 31 -25.51 -14.45 9.23
N LEU A 32 -24.79 -15.33 9.93
CA LEU A 32 -23.56 -14.95 10.64
C LEU A 32 -22.37 -14.79 9.69
N LYS A 33 -22.29 -15.59 8.65
CA LYS A 33 -21.29 -15.48 7.61
C LYS A 33 -21.40 -14.15 6.87
N ASP A 34 -22.62 -13.75 6.50
CA ASP A 34 -22.89 -12.47 5.86
C ASP A 34 -22.49 -11.29 6.75
N VAL A 35 -22.81 -11.33 8.03
CA VAL A 35 -22.39 -10.30 9.00
C VAL A 35 -20.88 -10.15 9.06
N ILE A 36 -20.13 -11.26 9.06
CA ILE A 36 -18.65 -11.23 9.10
C ILE A 36 -18.10 -10.61 7.82
N LEU A 37 -18.63 -10.99 6.66
CA LEU A 37 -18.16 -10.50 5.36
C LEU A 37 -18.49 -9.02 5.15
N GLU A 38 -19.70 -8.60 5.50
CA GLU A 38 -20.12 -7.20 5.41
C GLU A 38 -19.33 -6.32 6.38
N THR A 39 -19.13 -6.79 7.62
CA THR A 39 -18.34 -6.05 8.63
C THR A 39 -16.89 -5.92 8.17
N GLY A 40 -16.30 -6.97 7.61
CA GLY A 40 -14.94 -6.94 7.07
C GLY A 40 -14.78 -5.96 5.93
N ALA A 41 -15.73 -5.92 5.01
CA ALA A 41 -15.74 -4.95 3.91
C ALA A 41 -15.87 -3.51 4.42
N GLY A 42 -16.80 -3.26 5.32
CA GLY A 42 -17.00 -1.94 5.94
C GLY A 42 -15.80 -1.47 6.77
N TYR A 43 -15.10 -2.40 7.42
CA TYR A 43 -13.87 -2.10 8.16
C TYR A 43 -12.78 -1.55 7.25
N THR A 44 -12.59 -2.12 6.07
CA THR A 44 -11.58 -1.67 5.10
C THR A 44 -11.77 -0.20 4.70
N GLU A 45 -13.00 0.20 4.41
CA GLU A 45 -13.33 1.58 4.06
C GLU A 45 -13.14 2.53 5.26
N ALA A 46 -13.63 2.14 6.43
CA ALA A 46 -13.50 2.93 7.66
C ALA A 46 -12.04 3.13 8.06
N GLU A 47 -11.20 2.08 7.95
CA GLU A 47 -9.77 2.14 8.26
C GLU A 47 -9.01 3.05 7.28
N ALA A 48 -9.29 2.96 5.99
CA ALA A 48 -8.67 3.83 5.00
C ALA A 48 -8.95 5.31 5.28
N LYS A 49 -10.21 5.64 5.58
CA LYS A 49 -10.63 6.99 5.94
C LYS A 49 -9.96 7.49 7.23
N LEU A 50 -9.99 6.68 8.28
CA LEU A 50 -9.40 7.02 9.57
C LEU A 50 -7.89 7.24 9.46
N THR A 51 -7.20 6.40 8.70
CA THR A 51 -5.76 6.51 8.45
C THR A 51 -5.42 7.80 7.71
N ALA A 52 -6.20 8.17 6.69
CA ALA A 52 -6.00 9.41 5.96
C ALA A 52 -6.22 10.65 6.86
N GLU A 53 -7.29 10.66 7.64
CA GLU A 53 -7.59 11.74 8.60
C GLU A 53 -6.50 11.85 9.68
N LYS A 54 -6.05 10.72 10.21
CA LYS A 54 -5.00 10.66 11.22
C LYS A 54 -3.66 11.14 10.68
N TYR A 55 -3.30 10.77 9.47
CA TYR A 55 -2.07 11.23 8.82
C TYR A 55 -2.01 12.77 8.74
N ALA A 56 -3.09 13.39 8.28
CA ALA A 56 -3.18 14.85 8.18
C ALA A 56 -3.05 15.53 9.56
N SER A 57 -3.77 15.01 10.55
CA SER A 57 -3.74 15.50 11.93
C SER A 57 -2.36 15.33 12.58
N ASP A 58 -1.73 14.18 12.40
CA ASP A 58 -0.41 13.90 12.97
C ASP A 58 0.67 14.81 12.35
N LEU A 59 0.56 15.11 11.06
CA LEU A 59 1.48 16.01 10.37
C LEU A 59 1.41 17.45 10.92
N GLU A 60 0.19 17.96 11.17
CA GLU A 60 0.00 19.25 11.83
C GLU A 60 0.53 19.25 13.26
N GLY A 61 0.24 18.19 14.03
CA GLY A 61 0.77 18.04 15.39
C GLY A 61 2.29 18.02 15.45
N LEU A 62 2.95 17.43 14.46
CA LEU A 62 4.41 17.45 14.35
C LEU A 62 4.95 18.87 14.09
N LYS A 63 4.29 19.65 13.22
CA LYS A 63 4.65 21.04 12.95
C LYS A 63 4.48 21.91 14.20
N GLU A 64 3.35 21.77 14.90
CA GLU A 64 3.07 22.48 16.15
C GLU A 64 4.08 22.14 17.25
N ALA A 65 4.56 20.90 17.28
CA ALA A 65 5.63 20.45 18.17
C ALA A 65 7.03 20.95 17.76
N GLY A 66 7.14 21.74 16.70
CA GLY A 66 8.39 22.34 16.22
C GLY A 66 9.23 21.46 15.30
N ALA A 67 8.66 20.38 14.76
CA ALA A 67 9.36 19.56 13.77
C ALA A 67 9.45 20.28 12.41
N THR A 68 10.59 20.17 11.76
CA THR A 68 10.77 20.62 10.37
C THR A 68 10.34 19.50 9.43
N ILE A 69 9.32 19.76 8.62
CA ILE A 69 8.83 18.82 7.60
C ILE A 69 9.55 19.12 6.30
N ILE A 70 10.18 18.12 5.73
CA ILE A 70 10.93 18.20 4.47
C ILE A 70 10.25 17.28 3.47
N GLN A 71 9.78 17.84 2.36
CA GLN A 71 9.30 17.05 1.23
C GLN A 71 10.49 16.62 0.38
N LEU A 72 10.65 15.31 0.14
CA LEU A 72 11.68 14.83 -0.78
C LEU A 72 11.34 15.30 -2.21
N SER A 73 12.31 15.91 -2.89
CA SER A 73 12.11 16.36 -4.27
C SER A 73 12.05 15.18 -5.25
N ASP A 74 11.39 15.37 -6.39
CA ASP A 74 11.29 14.33 -7.41
C ASP A 74 12.67 13.93 -7.94
N ALA A 75 13.58 14.89 -8.12
CA ALA A 75 14.97 14.61 -8.50
C ALA A 75 15.71 13.72 -7.48
N GLU A 76 15.43 13.86 -6.18
CA GLU A 76 16.02 12.98 -5.18
C GLU A 76 15.33 11.60 -5.17
N LYS A 77 14.03 11.54 -5.43
CA LYS A 77 13.31 10.27 -5.61
C LYS A 77 13.87 9.48 -6.80
N GLU A 78 14.08 10.15 -7.94
CA GLU A 78 14.70 9.56 -9.13
C GLU A 78 16.09 9.00 -8.83
N ARG A 79 16.94 9.75 -8.12
CA ARG A 79 18.28 9.27 -7.72
C ARG A 79 18.22 8.05 -6.80
N TRP A 80 17.23 7.97 -5.92
CA TRP A 80 17.04 6.79 -5.08
C TRP A 80 16.66 5.57 -5.91
N VAL A 81 15.76 5.79 -6.88
CA VAL A 81 15.26 4.77 -7.77
C VAL A 81 16.38 4.16 -8.64
N GLU A 82 17.31 4.99 -9.14
CA GLU A 82 18.44 4.54 -9.95
C GLU A 82 19.35 3.51 -9.25
N VAL A 83 19.38 3.52 -7.91
CA VAL A 83 20.21 2.59 -7.12
C VAL A 83 19.42 1.37 -6.60
N ILE A 84 18.10 1.37 -6.74
CA ILE A 84 17.26 0.24 -6.35
C ILE A 84 17.27 -0.78 -7.49
N PRO A 85 17.66 -2.05 -7.23
CA PRO A 85 17.56 -3.10 -8.25
C PRO A 85 16.08 -3.32 -8.63
N ASN A 86 15.84 -3.89 -9.82
CA ASN A 86 14.48 -4.23 -10.24
C ASN A 86 13.90 -5.34 -9.34
N VAL A 87 13.43 -4.95 -8.17
CA VAL A 87 12.83 -5.86 -7.17
C VAL A 87 11.52 -6.46 -7.65
N VAL A 88 10.83 -5.77 -8.57
CA VAL A 88 9.59 -6.25 -9.16
C VAL A 88 9.87 -7.43 -10.08
N GLN A 89 10.91 -7.36 -10.92
CA GLN A 89 11.30 -8.48 -11.78
C GLN A 89 11.69 -9.71 -10.94
N SER A 90 12.45 -9.51 -9.85
CA SER A 90 12.80 -10.61 -8.97
C SER A 90 11.58 -11.32 -8.36
N ALA A 91 10.57 -10.54 -7.98
CA ALA A 91 9.32 -11.10 -7.47
C ALA A 91 8.50 -11.79 -8.60
N VAL A 92 8.49 -11.19 -9.80
CA VAL A 92 7.86 -11.80 -10.99
C VAL A 92 8.46 -13.17 -11.29
N ASP A 93 9.78 -13.28 -11.29
CA ASP A 93 10.50 -14.53 -11.58
C ASP A 93 10.15 -15.61 -10.54
N GLU A 94 10.23 -15.27 -9.25
CA GLU A 94 9.91 -16.19 -8.15
C GLU A 94 8.47 -16.72 -8.23
N PHE A 95 7.49 -15.84 -8.43
CA PHE A 95 6.09 -16.25 -8.45
C PHE A 95 5.68 -16.92 -9.77
N ASN A 96 6.31 -16.59 -10.89
CA ASN A 96 6.12 -17.30 -12.15
C ASN A 96 6.63 -18.74 -12.05
N GLU A 97 7.76 -18.98 -11.39
CA GLU A 97 8.25 -20.35 -11.11
C GLU A 97 7.25 -21.13 -10.24
N ALA A 98 6.52 -20.46 -9.36
CA ALA A 98 5.45 -21.07 -8.57
C ALA A 98 4.11 -21.26 -9.36
N GLY A 99 4.06 -20.84 -10.63
CA GLY A 99 2.92 -21.04 -11.52
C GLY A 99 1.87 -19.93 -11.49
N TYR A 100 2.20 -18.75 -10.95
CA TYR A 100 1.30 -17.59 -10.95
C TYR A 100 1.51 -16.73 -12.21
N GLN A 101 0.46 -16.08 -12.67
CA GLN A 101 0.51 -15.10 -13.78
C GLN A 101 0.89 -13.72 -13.25
N THR A 102 2.10 -13.60 -12.74
CA THR A 102 2.52 -12.45 -11.93
C THR A 102 2.60 -11.16 -12.73
N ILE A 103 3.07 -11.20 -13.97
CA ILE A 103 3.14 -10.02 -14.86
C ILE A 103 1.75 -9.42 -15.08
N GLU A 104 0.74 -10.25 -15.35
CA GLU A 104 -0.64 -9.78 -15.57
C GLU A 104 -1.22 -9.15 -14.30
N ILE A 105 -0.91 -9.70 -13.15
CA ILE A 105 -1.34 -9.15 -11.84
C ILE A 105 -0.70 -7.77 -11.63
N TYR A 106 0.61 -7.61 -11.86
CA TYR A 106 1.29 -6.33 -11.73
C TYR A 106 0.76 -5.29 -12.71
N LYS A 107 0.55 -5.64 -13.97
CA LYS A 107 -0.02 -4.73 -14.96
C LYS A 107 -1.40 -4.24 -14.57
N ALA A 108 -2.27 -5.15 -14.12
CA ALA A 108 -3.60 -4.80 -13.64
C ALA A 108 -3.55 -3.87 -12.41
N TYR A 109 -2.61 -4.13 -11.48
CA TYR A 109 -2.41 -3.29 -10.31
C TYR A 109 -1.95 -1.88 -10.69
N TRP A 110 -0.98 -1.76 -11.60
CA TRP A 110 -0.49 -0.45 -12.05
C TRP A 110 -1.56 0.35 -12.81
N GLU A 111 -2.33 -0.33 -13.67
CA GLU A 111 -3.46 0.30 -14.33
C GLU A 111 -4.48 0.87 -13.32
N GLU A 112 -4.75 0.13 -12.26
CA GLU A 112 -5.67 0.57 -11.20
C GLU A 112 -5.10 1.73 -10.38
N LEU A 113 -3.81 1.72 -10.07
CA LEU A 113 -3.14 2.86 -9.46
C LEU A 113 -3.27 4.12 -10.32
N GLY A 114 -3.01 4.03 -11.62
CA GLY A 114 -3.14 5.16 -12.55
C GLY A 114 -4.57 5.72 -12.60
N LYS A 115 -5.60 4.88 -12.58
CA LYS A 115 -7.01 5.31 -12.50
C LYS A 115 -7.31 6.10 -11.22
N ASN A 116 -6.59 5.83 -10.15
CA ASN A 116 -6.71 6.52 -8.86
C ASN A 116 -5.74 7.71 -8.70
N GLY A 117 -5.06 8.12 -9.76
CA GLY A 117 -4.19 9.30 -9.78
C GLY A 117 -2.81 9.08 -9.18
N TYR A 118 -2.36 7.84 -9.08
CA TYR A 118 -1.01 7.50 -8.63
C TYR A 118 -0.12 7.20 -9.85
N ASP A 119 0.80 8.10 -10.15
CA ASP A 119 1.81 7.88 -11.17
C ASP A 119 3.03 7.16 -10.59
N MET A 120 3.49 6.16 -11.31
CA MET A 120 4.71 5.44 -10.94
C MET A 120 5.93 6.31 -11.21
N VAL A 121 6.83 6.39 -10.23
CA VAL A 121 8.14 7.09 -10.42
C VAL A 121 9.06 6.29 -11.35
N ILE A 122 8.85 4.98 -11.44
CA ILE A 122 9.61 4.06 -12.30
C ILE A 122 8.64 3.28 -13.17
N ASP A 123 8.91 3.25 -14.45
CA ASP A 123 8.31 2.28 -15.36
C ASP A 123 9.22 1.03 -15.41
N TRP A 124 8.87 0.03 -14.61
CA TRP A 124 9.59 -1.23 -14.60
C TRP A 124 9.27 -2.03 -15.87
N GLU A 125 10.23 -2.15 -16.77
CA GLU A 125 10.12 -3.11 -17.87
C GLU A 125 10.15 -4.54 -17.31
N LEU A 126 9.01 -5.25 -17.37
CA LEU A 126 8.88 -6.64 -16.93
C LEU A 126 9.02 -7.60 -18.12
N GLN A 127 9.82 -8.63 -17.95
CA GLN A 127 10.11 -9.65 -18.95
C GLN A 127 9.59 -11.03 -18.54
#